data_7f98edc8ff56cde7d910265fd5a30822
#
_entry.id   7f98edc8ff56cde7d910265fd5a30822
#
_cell.length_a   1.000
_cell.length_b   1.000
_cell.length_c   1.000
_cell.angle_alpha   90.00
_cell.angle_beta   90.00
_cell.angle_gamma   90.00
#
_symmetry.space_group_name_H-M   'P 1'
#
loop_
_entity.id
_entity.type
_entity.pdbx_description
1 polymer ?
#
loop_
_entity_poly.entity_id
_entity_poly.type
_entity_poly.pdbx_seq_one_letter_code
_entity_poly.pdbx_strand_id
1 'polypeptide(L)'
;MLSTNSLCYNFSFHICGKPETDPSFSAPIANITVPVGREAIMTCIVHDLASFKVAFLRVDTQTILTIQSTVITKNHRIGITHTENRIWQLRIKDVRESDRGWYMCQINTDPMKSQVGYLDVVEIK
;
A
#
# COMPACT_ATOMS: atom_id res chain seq x y z
N MET A 1 25.25 -17.82 19.10
CA MET A 1 24.98 -17.66 18.88
C MET A 1 24.44 -17.44 18.31
N LEU A 2 24.06 -17.11 17.97
CA LEU A 2 23.59 -16.89 17.62
C LEU A 2 23.19 -16.34 16.86
N SER A 3 22.99 -16.19 16.44
CA SER A 3 22.65 -15.66 15.90
C SER A 3 22.03 -15.28 15.42
N THR A 4 21.89 -15.30 15.19
CA THR A 4 21.35 -14.94 14.96
C THR A 4 20.62 -14.65 14.64
N ASN A 5 20.51 -14.82 14.54
CA ASN A 5 19.94 -14.70 14.50
C ASN A 5 19.40 -14.92 14.65
N SER A 6 19.37 -15.17 14.78
CA SER A 6 19.12 -15.44 15.23
C SER A 6 18.80 -15.56 15.78
N LEU A 7 18.63 -15.86 16.22
CA LEU A 7 18.52 -16.08 17.02
C LEU A 7 18.07 -16.42 17.62
N CYS A 8 18.05 -16.97 17.95
CA CYS A 8 18.03 -17.47 18.78
C CYS A 8 18.30 -17.92 19.15
N TYR A 9 18.38 -18.27 19.68
CA TYR A 9 18.94 -18.80 20.35
C TYR A 9 18.93 -19.36 20.83
N ASN A 10 18.98 -19.86 21.22
CA ASN A 10 19.16 -20.54 22.03
C ASN A 10 18.95 -20.95 22.45
N PHE A 11 18.81 -21.31 22.89
CA PHE A 11 18.68 -21.82 23.59
C PHE A 11 17.81 -21.90 23.96
N SER A 12 17.61 -21.88 24.30
CA SER A 12 17.00 -21.83 24.69
C SER A 12 16.14 -21.40 24.48
N PHE A 13 15.81 -21.02 24.05
CA PHE A 13 15.40 -20.46 23.82
C PHE A 13 14.93 -20.04 23.21
N HIS A 14 14.76 -20.02 23.28
CA HIS A 14 14.60 -19.42 22.84
C HIS A 14 14.31 -18.95 22.19
N ILE A 15 14.13 -18.61 22.36
CA ILE A 15 14.09 -18.11 21.50
C ILE A 15 14.45 -17.67 21.05
N CYS A 16 14.91 -17.72 21.35
CA CYS A 16 15.41 -17.06 20.37
C CYS A 16 14.84 -17.10 19.36
N GLY A 17 14.49 -16.67 19.09
CA GLY A 17 13.94 -16.72 17.83
C GLY A 17 14.46 -15.66 16.89
N LYS A 18 14.45 -16.00 15.64
CA LYS A 18 14.81 -15.07 14.61
C LYS A 18 13.82 -13.90 14.59
N PRO A 19 14.26 -12.66 14.63
CA PRO A 19 13.34 -11.54 14.47
C PRO A 19 12.70 -11.57 13.08
N GLU A 20 11.42 -11.22 13.02
CA GLU A 20 10.73 -11.09 11.74
C GLU A 20 11.36 -9.98 10.93
N THR A 21 11.49 -10.21 9.62
CA THR A 21 11.89 -9.15 8.70
C THR A 21 10.75 -8.16 8.55
N ASP A 22 11.02 -6.89 8.78
CA ASP A 22 10.02 -5.85 8.59
C ASP A 22 9.70 -5.66 7.11
N PRO A 23 8.45 -5.45 6.76
CA PRO A 23 8.10 -5.06 5.39
C PRO A 23 8.74 -3.74 5.01
N SER A 24 8.99 -3.58 3.73
CA SER A 24 9.53 -2.34 3.20
C SER A 24 8.95 -2.08 1.82
N PHE A 25 8.95 -0.82 1.41
CA PHE A 25 8.54 -0.46 0.07
C PHE A 25 9.71 -0.63 -0.89
N SER A 26 9.46 -1.22 -2.06
CA SER A 26 10.51 -1.42 -3.07
C SER A 26 10.81 -0.19 -3.86
N ALA A 27 9.81 0.67 -4.05
CA ALA A 27 9.92 1.85 -4.88
C ALA A 27 8.87 2.86 -4.44
N PRO A 28 9.10 4.16 -4.67
CA PRO A 28 8.07 5.16 -4.39
C PRO A 28 6.84 4.95 -5.26
N ILE A 29 5.68 5.38 -4.78
CA ILE A 29 4.50 5.44 -5.62
C ILE A 29 4.72 6.53 -6.65
N ALA A 30 4.58 6.17 -7.93
CA ALA A 30 4.73 7.16 -9.00
C ALA A 30 3.55 8.12 -8.97
N ASN A 31 3.84 9.41 -9.17
CA ASN A 31 2.79 10.39 -9.45
C ASN A 31 2.30 10.12 -10.86
N ILE A 32 0.99 10.18 -11.06
CA ILE A 32 0.39 9.88 -12.36
C ILE A 32 -0.56 11.00 -12.77
N THR A 33 -0.73 11.15 -14.08
CA THR A 33 -1.67 12.09 -14.68
C THR A 33 -2.62 11.30 -15.54
N VAL A 34 -3.92 11.45 -15.30
CA VAL A 34 -4.94 10.66 -15.97
C VAL A 34 -6.01 11.60 -16.53
N PRO A 35 -6.43 11.41 -17.77
CA PRO A 35 -7.55 12.18 -18.31
C PRO A 35 -8.86 11.79 -17.64
N VAL A 36 -9.75 12.77 -17.51
CA VAL A 36 -11.11 12.53 -17.01
C VAL A 36 -11.75 11.40 -17.81
N GLY A 37 -12.41 10.48 -17.12
CA GLY A 37 -13.10 9.35 -17.72
C GLY A 37 -12.26 8.10 -17.90
N ARG A 38 -10.94 8.18 -17.71
CA ARG A 38 -10.06 7.02 -17.81
C ARG A 38 -9.87 6.36 -16.45
N GLU A 39 -9.17 5.24 -16.43
CA GLU A 39 -8.85 4.55 -15.20
C GLU A 39 -7.49 5.01 -14.68
N ALA A 40 -7.43 5.31 -13.38
CA ALA A 40 -6.17 5.59 -12.70
C ALA A 40 -5.73 4.33 -11.95
N ILE A 41 -4.44 4.02 -12.03
CA ILE A 41 -3.87 2.89 -11.31
C ILE A 41 -2.67 3.42 -10.53
N MET A 42 -2.75 3.34 -9.20
CA MET A 42 -1.64 3.73 -8.33
C MET A 42 -1.05 2.45 -7.74
N THR A 43 0.24 2.27 -7.92
CA THR A 43 0.91 1.02 -7.60
C THR A 43 1.80 1.18 -6.39
N CYS A 44 1.62 0.28 -5.43
CA CYS A 44 2.43 0.19 -4.23
C CYS A 44 3.11 -1.17 -4.21
N ILE A 45 4.44 -1.20 -4.16
CA ILE A 45 5.19 -2.44 -4.19
C ILE A 45 5.85 -2.65 -2.83
N VAL A 46 5.58 -3.80 -2.22
CA VAL A 46 6.00 -4.10 -0.86
C VAL A 46 6.83 -5.37 -0.84
N HIS A 47 7.95 -5.33 -0.12
CA HIS A 47 8.76 -6.53 0.16
C HIS A 47 8.43 -7.05 1.56
N ASP A 48 8.40 -8.37 1.68
CA ASP A 48 8.30 -9.06 2.98
C ASP A 48 7.05 -8.66 3.77
N LEU A 49 5.92 -8.60 3.08
CA LEU A 49 4.67 -8.20 3.73
C LEU A 49 4.27 -9.16 4.84
N ALA A 50 4.48 -10.47 4.64
CA ALA A 50 4.13 -11.51 5.61
C ALA A 50 2.68 -11.35 6.06
N SER A 51 2.43 -11.27 7.36
CA SER A 51 1.08 -11.16 7.91
C SER A 51 0.59 -9.72 8.04
N PHE A 52 1.42 -8.74 7.71
CA PHE A 52 1.00 -7.34 7.76
C PHE A 52 0.04 -7.03 6.61
N LYS A 53 -0.67 -5.92 6.74
CA LYS A 53 -1.72 -5.56 5.79
C LYS A 53 -1.42 -4.24 5.12
N VAL A 54 -1.81 -4.15 3.85
CA VAL A 54 -1.67 -2.94 3.04
C VAL A 54 -3.03 -2.26 2.96
N ALA A 55 -3.04 -0.96 3.19
CA ALA A 55 -4.24 -0.14 3.04
C ALA A 55 -3.95 1.04 2.13
N PHE A 56 -4.93 1.42 1.33
CA PHE A 56 -4.88 2.66 0.56
C PHE A 56 -5.85 3.67 1.18
N LEU A 57 -5.37 4.91 1.29
CA LEU A 57 -6.15 6.00 1.87
C LEU A 57 -6.08 7.22 0.97
N ARG A 58 -7.14 8.03 1.04
CA ARG A 58 -7.10 9.37 0.47
C ARG A 58 -6.66 10.34 1.55
N VAL A 59 -5.60 11.10 1.27
CA VAL A 59 -4.92 11.87 2.33
C VAL A 59 -5.75 13.06 2.78
N ASP A 60 -6.30 13.83 1.82
CA ASP A 60 -6.99 15.08 2.15
C ASP A 60 -8.27 14.87 2.97
N THR A 61 -8.94 13.76 2.75
CA THR A 61 -10.17 13.43 3.50
C THR A 61 -9.91 12.42 4.61
N GLN A 62 -8.69 11.88 4.71
CA GLN A 62 -8.32 10.83 5.65
C GLN A 62 -9.27 9.63 5.58
N THR A 63 -9.67 9.30 4.37
CA THR A 63 -10.63 8.22 4.11
C THR A 63 -9.90 6.95 3.75
N ILE A 64 -10.21 5.86 4.44
CA ILE A 64 -9.69 4.56 4.08
C ILE A 64 -10.46 4.06 2.86
N LEU A 65 -9.73 3.75 1.79
CA LEU A 65 -10.33 3.28 0.55
C LEU A 65 -10.37 1.76 0.50
N THR A 66 -9.25 1.11 0.81
CA THR A 66 -9.12 -0.35 0.77
C THR A 66 -8.27 -0.83 1.92
N ILE A 67 -8.50 -2.07 2.35
CA ILE A 67 -7.62 -2.81 3.27
C ILE A 67 -7.42 -4.19 2.66
N GLN A 68 -6.17 -4.53 2.36
CA GLN A 68 -5.84 -5.76 1.64
C GLN A 68 -6.68 -5.83 0.37
N SER A 69 -7.40 -6.90 0.13
CA SER A 69 -8.21 -7.09 -1.07
C SER A 69 -9.65 -6.58 -0.93
N THR A 70 -9.96 -5.89 0.17
CA THR A 70 -11.32 -5.47 0.48
C THR A 70 -11.48 -3.98 0.25
N VAL A 71 -12.47 -3.60 -0.54
CA VAL A 71 -12.86 -2.20 -0.72
C VAL A 71 -13.71 -1.77 0.46
N ILE A 72 -13.27 -0.74 1.17
CA ILE A 72 -13.94 -0.23 2.37
C ILE A 72 -14.86 0.94 2.03
N THR A 73 -14.42 1.80 1.11
CA THR A 73 -15.18 2.99 0.71
C THR A 73 -16.47 2.60 0.01
N LYS A 74 -17.47 3.46 0.09
CA LYS A 74 -18.72 3.30 -0.65
C LYS A 74 -18.63 3.81 -2.09
N ASN A 75 -17.49 4.34 -2.49
CA ASN A 75 -17.29 4.81 -3.86
C ASN A 75 -17.12 3.61 -4.79
N HIS A 76 -18.12 3.39 -5.65
CA HIS A 76 -18.15 2.24 -6.56
C HIS A 76 -17.06 2.24 -7.61
N ARG A 77 -16.37 3.36 -7.79
CA ARG A 77 -15.31 3.46 -8.79
C ARG A 77 -13.97 2.95 -8.30
N ILE A 78 -13.88 2.64 -7.00
CA ILE A 78 -12.63 2.18 -6.37
C ILE A 78 -12.57 0.66 -6.45
N GLY A 79 -11.40 0.16 -6.86
CA GLY A 79 -11.09 -1.26 -6.83
C GLY A 79 -9.68 -1.49 -6.38
N ILE A 80 -9.36 -2.73 -6.04
CA ILE A 80 -8.04 -3.12 -5.60
C ILE A 80 -7.66 -4.44 -6.26
N THR A 81 -6.44 -4.52 -6.77
CA THR A 81 -5.87 -5.76 -7.29
C THR A 81 -4.49 -5.94 -6.70
N HIS A 82 -4.03 -7.18 -6.61
CA HIS A 82 -2.69 -7.44 -6.11
C HIS A 82 -2.11 -8.69 -6.77
N THR A 83 -0.79 -8.76 -6.78
CA THR A 83 -0.03 -9.88 -7.31
C THR A 83 0.97 -10.32 -6.25
N GLU A 84 0.89 -11.57 -5.82
CA GLU A 84 1.86 -12.22 -4.92
C GLU A 84 2.05 -11.47 -3.60
N ASN A 85 1.03 -10.80 -3.09
CA ASN A 85 1.14 -9.98 -1.87
C ASN A 85 2.28 -8.97 -1.94
N ARG A 86 2.71 -8.60 -3.13
CA ARG A 86 3.85 -7.73 -3.34
C ARG A 86 3.48 -6.48 -4.10
N ILE A 87 2.69 -6.62 -5.17
CA ILE A 87 2.28 -5.50 -6.01
C ILE A 87 0.82 -5.22 -5.71
N TRP A 88 0.53 -4.04 -5.16
CA TRP A 88 -0.82 -3.64 -4.77
C TRP A 88 -1.23 -2.44 -5.62
N GLN A 89 -2.35 -2.56 -6.31
CA GLN A 89 -2.78 -1.54 -7.26
C GLN A 89 -4.16 -1.04 -6.89
N LEU A 90 -4.22 0.22 -6.49
CA LEU A 90 -5.48 0.93 -6.31
C LEU A 90 -5.98 1.35 -7.68
N ARG A 91 -7.22 1.02 -8.00
CA ARG A 91 -7.83 1.36 -9.29
C ARG A 91 -8.98 2.30 -9.06
N ILE A 92 -9.01 3.38 -9.83
CA ILE A 92 -10.09 4.36 -9.80
C ILE A 92 -10.64 4.44 -11.22
N LYS A 93 -11.86 3.93 -11.40
CA LYS A 93 -12.50 3.94 -12.71
C LYS A 93 -13.16 5.28 -12.95
N ASP A 94 -13.30 5.63 -14.23
CA ASP A 94 -14.04 6.83 -14.64
C ASP A 94 -13.62 8.03 -13.82
N VAL A 95 -12.34 8.36 -13.89
CA VAL A 95 -11.71 9.38 -13.05
C VAL A 95 -12.39 10.72 -13.26
N ARG A 96 -12.59 11.45 -12.18
CA ARG A 96 -13.18 12.79 -12.14
C ARG A 96 -12.18 13.77 -11.56
N GLU A 97 -12.41 15.07 -11.83
CA GLU A 97 -11.54 16.08 -11.26
C GLU A 97 -11.49 16.02 -9.73
N SER A 98 -12.60 15.65 -9.11
CA SER A 98 -12.66 15.53 -7.65
C SER A 98 -11.76 14.42 -7.10
N ASP A 99 -11.26 13.53 -7.96
CA ASP A 99 -10.34 12.48 -7.53
C ASP A 99 -8.89 12.98 -7.41
N ARG A 100 -8.60 14.16 -7.95
CA ARG A 100 -7.25 14.74 -7.88
C ARG A 100 -6.81 14.87 -6.43
N GLY A 101 -5.58 14.50 -6.14
CA GLY A 101 -5.02 14.69 -4.82
C GLY A 101 -4.00 13.63 -4.45
N TRP A 102 -3.65 13.60 -3.18
CA TRP A 102 -2.67 12.68 -2.64
C TRP A 102 -3.34 11.42 -2.14
N TYR A 103 -2.74 10.30 -2.46
CA TYR A 103 -3.17 8.98 -2.00
C TYR A 103 -2.01 8.32 -1.27
N MET A 104 -2.31 7.54 -0.25
CA MET A 104 -1.31 6.92 0.62
C MET A 104 -1.45 5.41 0.60
N CYS A 105 -0.32 4.73 0.51
CA CYS A 105 -0.21 3.29 0.72
C CYS A 105 0.44 3.09 2.08
N GLN A 106 -0.18 2.27 2.92
CA GLN A 106 0.18 2.17 4.33
C GLN A 106 0.30 0.70 4.72
N ILE A 107 1.33 0.38 5.48
CA ILE A 107 1.52 -0.97 6.03
C ILE A 107 1.38 -0.86 7.54
N ASN A 108 0.62 -1.76 8.16
CA ASN A 108 0.31 -1.70 9.58
C ASN A 108 1.41 -2.26 10.48
N THR A 109 2.65 -1.90 10.19
CA THR A 109 3.77 -2.16 11.08
C THR A 109 3.71 -1.22 12.29
N ASP A 110 4.57 -1.45 13.28
CA ASP A 110 4.68 -0.60 14.47
C ASP A 110 6.14 -0.18 14.63
N PRO A 111 6.47 1.09 14.33
CA PRO A 111 5.59 2.14 13.82
C PRO A 111 5.17 1.88 12.36
N MET A 112 4.04 2.46 12.02
CA MET A 112 3.45 2.29 10.71
C MET A 112 4.33 2.89 9.61
N LYS A 113 4.34 2.23 8.44
CA LYS A 113 5.07 2.72 7.27
C LYS A 113 4.08 3.18 6.23
N SER A 114 4.44 4.24 5.50
CA SER A 114 3.56 4.77 4.47
C SER A 114 4.34 5.44 3.36
N GLN A 115 3.72 5.49 2.19
CA GLN A 115 4.20 6.25 1.03
C GLN A 115 3.01 6.98 0.43
N VAL A 116 3.27 8.13 -0.19
CA VAL A 116 2.22 8.89 -0.86
C VAL A 116 2.56 9.05 -2.32
N GLY A 117 1.51 9.16 -3.14
CA GLY A 117 1.61 9.49 -4.55
C GLY A 117 0.49 10.44 -4.93
N TYR A 118 0.74 11.24 -5.95
CA TYR A 118 -0.22 12.24 -6.38
C TYR A 118 -0.91 11.80 -7.67
N LEU A 119 -2.23 11.92 -7.67
CA LEU A 119 -3.04 11.74 -8.87
C LEU A 119 -3.42 13.11 -9.41
N ASP A 120 -2.94 13.42 -10.59
CA ASP A 120 -3.39 14.59 -11.31
C ASP A 120 -4.43 14.16 -12.34
N VAL A 121 -5.42 15.02 -12.55
CA VAL A 121 -6.52 14.73 -13.47
C VAL A 121 -6.63 15.88 -14.44
N VAL A 122 -6.64 15.56 -15.73
CA VAL A 122 -6.67 16.57 -16.80
C VAL A 122 -7.87 16.34 -17.68
N GLU A 123 -8.36 17.42 -18.24
CA GLU A 123 -9.42 17.33 -19.25
C GLU A 123 -8.81 17.17 -20.62
N ILE A 124 -9.43 16.33 -21.42
CA ILE A 124 -9.09 16.24 -22.85
C ILE A 124 -10.10 17.09 -23.59
N LYS A 125 -9.59 18.01 -24.39
CA LYS A 125 -10.44 18.84 -25.24
C LYS A 125 -10.48 18.33 -26.65
#